data_ce1ff19f55696dda3c9e26e13d58c819
#
_entry.id   ce1ff19f55696dda3c9e26e13d58c819
#
_cell.length_a   1.000
_cell.length_b   1.000
_cell.length_c   1.000
_cell.angle_alpha   90.00
_cell.angle_beta   90.00
_cell.angle_gamma   90.00
#
_symmetry.space_group_name_H-M   'P 1'
#
loop_
_entity.id
_entity.type
_entity.pdbx_description
1 polymer ?
#
loop_
_entity_poly.entity_id
_entity_poly.type
_entity_poly.pdbx_seq_one_letter_code
_entity_poly.pdbx_strand_id
1 'polypeptide(L)'
;EGFDLGNSPVDVTPTRVKGKRLFMSTTNGTRSLERVADSNILFAMSLVNRRAVAEKLLLNQPKEILILGSGWEGSYSLEDSLAAGSLAAFLLESCGNTCQIMNDELFAAIALWSSWKNDIEQCLRKATHGQRLERLGNHDDDFLCCSELDSISIIPTQREQGVLFSL
;
A
#
# COMPACT_ATOMS: atom_id res chain seq x y z
N GLU A 1 17.75 -0.22 -17.10
CA GLU A 1 18.20 -1.21 -18.10
C GLU A 1 18.20 -2.60 -17.47
N GLY A 2 17.72 -3.64 -18.20
CA GLY A 2 17.73 -5.02 -17.76
C GLY A 2 16.45 -5.54 -17.10
N PHE A 3 15.41 -4.73 -16.97
CA PHE A 3 14.09 -5.17 -16.51
C PHE A 3 13.11 -5.30 -17.67
N ASP A 4 12.22 -6.31 -17.60
CA ASP A 4 11.21 -6.57 -18.62
C ASP A 4 10.02 -5.60 -18.54
N LEU A 5 9.75 -5.07 -17.33
CA LEU A 5 8.63 -4.19 -17.02
C LEU A 5 9.05 -3.06 -16.09
N GLY A 6 8.36 -1.93 -16.20
CA GLY A 6 8.35 -0.90 -15.16
C GLY A 6 7.47 -1.28 -13.96
N ASN A 7 7.20 -0.31 -13.11
CA ASN A 7 6.34 -0.48 -11.93
C ASN A 7 4.90 0.02 -12.15
N SER A 8 4.54 0.39 -13.38
CA SER A 8 3.16 0.77 -13.70
C SER A 8 2.21 -0.43 -13.52
N PRO A 9 1.17 -0.33 -12.69
CA PRO A 9 0.24 -1.43 -12.47
C PRO A 9 -0.52 -1.82 -13.74
N VAL A 10 -0.78 -0.89 -14.64
CA VAL A 10 -1.51 -1.15 -15.90
C VAL A 10 -0.68 -1.94 -16.92
N ASP A 11 0.64 -1.95 -16.75
CA ASP A 11 1.54 -2.77 -17.57
C ASP A 11 1.60 -4.24 -17.15
N VAL A 12 1.22 -4.54 -15.90
CA VAL A 12 1.26 -5.89 -15.32
C VAL A 12 -0.06 -6.62 -15.60
N THR A 13 -0.27 -6.99 -16.86
CA THR A 13 -1.50 -7.67 -17.28
C THR A 13 -1.40 -9.19 -17.17
N PRO A 14 -2.53 -9.92 -17.00
CA PRO A 14 -2.53 -11.38 -16.99
C PRO A 14 -1.85 -11.99 -18.23
N THR A 15 -2.00 -11.39 -19.41
CA THR A 15 -1.36 -11.86 -20.65
C THR A 15 0.17 -11.82 -20.55
N ARG A 16 0.73 -10.81 -19.87
CA ARG A 16 2.17 -10.63 -19.73
C ARG A 16 2.78 -11.50 -18.63
N VAL A 17 2.03 -11.76 -17.53
CA VAL A 17 2.60 -12.35 -16.29
C VAL A 17 2.06 -13.73 -15.92
N LYS A 18 0.98 -14.21 -16.52
CA LYS A 18 0.35 -15.49 -16.17
C LYS A 18 1.35 -16.65 -16.25
N GLY A 19 1.46 -17.39 -15.16
CA GLY A 19 2.35 -18.56 -15.05
C GLY A 19 3.84 -18.21 -14.91
N LYS A 20 4.19 -16.94 -14.73
CA LYS A 20 5.58 -16.50 -14.54
C LYS A 20 5.86 -16.24 -13.06
N ARG A 21 7.11 -16.46 -12.65
CA ARG A 21 7.66 -15.92 -11.41
C ARG A 21 8.15 -14.50 -11.69
N LEU A 22 7.72 -13.56 -10.89
CA LEU A 22 8.12 -12.15 -11.00
C LEU A 22 9.22 -11.85 -9.98
N PHE A 23 10.28 -11.19 -10.43
CA PHE A 23 11.31 -10.63 -9.57
C PHE A 23 11.14 -9.11 -9.58
N MET A 24 10.94 -8.53 -8.39
CA MET A 24 10.70 -7.10 -8.23
C MET A 24 11.87 -6.46 -7.49
N SER A 25 12.28 -5.30 -7.95
CA SER A 25 13.18 -4.42 -7.23
C SER A 25 12.63 -3.00 -7.30
N THR A 26 12.54 -2.34 -6.17
CA THR A 26 12.06 -0.96 -6.04
C THR A 26 13.05 -0.14 -5.22
N THR A 27 13.01 1.18 -5.37
CA THR A 27 13.91 2.06 -4.62
C THR A 27 13.60 2.05 -3.12
N ASN A 28 12.33 1.94 -2.73
CA ASN A 28 11.87 2.12 -1.35
C ASN A 28 11.18 0.87 -0.80
N GLY A 29 10.19 0.31 -1.49
CA GLY A 29 9.34 -0.78 -1.00
C GLY A 29 10.12 -2.03 -0.61
N THR A 30 11.10 -2.48 -1.42
CA THR A 30 11.91 -3.65 -1.11
C THR A 30 12.76 -3.47 0.14
N ARG A 31 13.31 -2.27 0.37
CA ARG A 31 14.05 -1.96 1.60
C ARG A 31 13.16 -1.97 2.84
N SER A 32 11.92 -1.53 2.71
CA SER A 32 10.95 -1.57 3.80
C SER A 32 10.56 -3.00 4.14
N LEU A 33 10.35 -3.85 3.14
CA LEU A 33 10.11 -5.28 3.33
C LEU A 33 11.28 -5.98 4.04
N GLU A 34 12.52 -5.70 3.65
CA GLU A 34 13.72 -6.23 4.31
C GLU A 34 13.78 -5.86 5.80
N ARG A 35 13.41 -4.64 6.17
CA ARG A 35 13.43 -4.17 7.57
C ARG A 35 12.43 -4.87 8.48
N VAL A 36 11.34 -5.39 7.93
CA VAL A 36 10.27 -6.06 8.67
C VAL A 36 10.17 -7.55 8.32
N ALA A 37 11.19 -8.10 7.64
CA ALA A 37 11.18 -9.48 7.16
C ALA A 37 11.08 -10.53 8.29
N ASP A 38 11.49 -10.19 9.51
CA ASP A 38 11.41 -11.07 10.68
C ASP A 38 10.05 -10.99 11.41
N SER A 39 9.10 -10.22 10.90
CA SER A 39 7.75 -10.14 11.47
C SER A 39 7.01 -11.47 11.35
N ASN A 40 6.26 -11.85 12.39
CA ASN A 40 5.49 -13.10 12.40
C ASN A 40 4.45 -13.16 11.27
N ILE A 41 3.87 -12.01 10.95
CA ILE A 41 2.89 -11.85 9.86
C ILE A 41 3.28 -10.57 9.10
N LEU A 42 3.43 -10.66 7.80
CA LEU A 42 3.71 -9.52 6.94
C LEU A 42 2.76 -9.56 5.74
N PHE A 43 2.01 -8.48 5.56
CA PHE A 43 1.15 -8.23 4.42
C PHE A 43 1.61 -7.00 3.64
N ALA A 44 1.58 -7.07 2.31
CA ALA A 44 1.69 -5.87 1.50
C ALA A 44 0.29 -5.32 1.19
N MET A 45 0.11 -4.02 1.47
CA MET A 45 -1.16 -3.34 1.34
C MET A 45 -1.03 -2.09 0.48
N SER A 46 -2.06 -1.81 -0.28
CA SER A 46 -2.31 -0.55 -0.98
C SER A 46 -3.82 -0.24 -0.91
N LEU A 47 -4.23 0.90 -1.45
CA LEU A 47 -5.65 1.27 -1.44
C LEU A 47 -6.54 0.23 -2.15
N VAL A 48 -6.03 -0.41 -3.20
CA VAL A 48 -6.80 -1.38 -4.00
C VAL A 48 -7.13 -2.68 -3.25
N ASN A 49 -6.35 -3.10 -2.24
CA ASN A 49 -6.60 -4.31 -1.46
C ASN A 49 -6.79 -4.05 0.04
N ARG A 50 -6.99 -2.80 0.43
CA ARG A 50 -7.11 -2.36 1.83
C ARG A 50 -8.13 -3.17 2.64
N ARG A 51 -9.35 -3.36 2.09
CA ARG A 51 -10.43 -4.12 2.76
C ARG A 51 -10.01 -5.55 3.04
N ALA A 52 -9.46 -6.24 2.04
CA ALA A 52 -9.03 -7.63 2.20
C ALA A 52 -7.98 -7.77 3.31
N VAL A 53 -6.99 -6.86 3.34
CA VAL A 53 -5.98 -6.84 4.40
C VAL A 53 -6.60 -6.53 5.77
N ALA A 54 -7.50 -5.54 5.85
CA ALA A 54 -8.17 -5.18 7.10
C ALA A 54 -9.00 -6.34 7.66
N GLU A 55 -9.83 -6.99 6.84
CA GLU A 55 -10.63 -8.15 7.22
C GLU A 55 -9.75 -9.31 7.71
N LYS A 56 -8.60 -9.54 7.04
CA LYS A 56 -7.64 -10.56 7.47
C LYS A 56 -6.98 -10.23 8.81
N LEU A 57 -6.65 -8.97 9.06
CA LEU A 57 -6.14 -8.52 10.35
C LEU A 57 -7.19 -8.69 11.46
N LEU A 58 -8.44 -8.30 11.21
CA LEU A 58 -9.55 -8.49 12.16
C LEU A 58 -9.78 -9.96 12.50
N LEU A 59 -9.69 -10.86 11.52
CA LEU A 59 -9.80 -12.30 11.72
C LEU A 59 -8.64 -12.86 12.55
N ASN A 60 -7.41 -12.38 12.31
CA ASN A 60 -6.22 -12.85 13.02
C ASN A 60 -6.10 -12.30 14.44
N GLN A 61 -6.77 -11.18 14.75
CA GLN A 61 -6.76 -10.51 16.05
C GLN A 61 -5.34 -10.32 16.64
N PRO A 62 -4.39 -9.74 15.91
CA PRO A 62 -3.06 -9.50 16.43
C PRO A 62 -3.11 -8.51 17.58
N LYS A 63 -2.22 -8.66 18.57
CA LYS A 63 -2.10 -7.73 19.71
C LYS A 63 -1.59 -6.36 19.28
N GLU A 64 -0.78 -6.32 18.25
CA GLU A 64 -0.11 -5.13 17.75
C GLU A 64 -0.05 -5.16 16.22
N ILE A 65 -0.29 -4.01 15.60
CA ILE A 65 -0.19 -3.81 14.14
C ILE A 65 0.76 -2.64 13.91
N LEU A 66 1.83 -2.91 13.18
CA LEU A 66 2.71 -1.89 12.64
C LEU A 66 2.33 -1.61 11.18
N ILE A 67 2.01 -0.37 10.84
CA ILE A 67 1.80 0.07 9.47
C ILE A 67 3.05 0.82 9.04
N LEU A 68 3.80 0.25 8.10
CA LEU A 68 5.06 0.83 7.62
C LEU A 68 4.88 1.43 6.23
N GLY A 69 4.99 2.75 6.13
CA GLY A 69 5.15 3.45 4.86
C GLY A 69 6.58 3.31 4.34
N SER A 70 6.74 3.14 3.04
CA SER A 70 8.06 2.99 2.41
C SER A 70 8.77 4.33 2.23
N GLY A 71 8.01 5.43 2.21
CA GLY A 71 8.52 6.75 1.92
C GLY A 71 8.97 6.89 0.46
N TRP A 72 9.51 8.05 0.13
CA TRP A 72 10.09 8.32 -1.17
C TRP A 72 11.49 8.93 -1.00
N GLU A 73 12.52 8.21 -1.46
CA GLU A 73 13.93 8.61 -1.35
C GLU A 73 14.34 9.03 0.09
N GLY A 74 13.82 8.33 1.09
CA GLY A 74 14.09 8.61 2.51
C GLY A 74 13.25 9.73 3.11
N SER A 75 12.35 10.33 2.34
CA SER A 75 11.45 11.39 2.78
C SER A 75 10.02 10.88 2.99
N TYR A 76 9.18 11.73 3.56
CA TYR A 76 7.75 11.48 3.75
C TYR A 76 7.04 11.25 2.41
N SER A 77 6.14 10.27 2.38
CA SER A 77 5.26 9.99 1.24
C SER A 77 3.81 10.24 1.64
N LEU A 78 3.16 11.14 0.91
CA LEU A 78 1.75 11.49 1.14
C LEU A 78 0.83 10.30 0.83
N GLU A 79 1.11 9.59 -0.26
CA GLU A 79 0.36 8.43 -0.71
C GLU A 79 0.45 7.26 0.27
N ASP A 80 1.62 7.00 0.86
CA ASP A 80 1.78 5.97 1.90
C ASP A 80 0.98 6.32 3.15
N SER A 81 1.03 7.59 3.57
CA SER A 81 0.27 8.07 4.72
C SER A 81 -1.23 8.05 4.48
N LEU A 82 -1.68 8.34 3.26
CA LEU A 82 -3.09 8.21 2.87
C LEU A 82 -3.55 6.76 2.99
N ALA A 83 -2.75 5.82 2.47
CA ALA A 83 -3.04 4.39 2.54
C ALA A 83 -3.04 3.89 4.00
N ALA A 84 -2.06 4.29 4.81
CA ALA A 84 -1.99 3.98 6.24
C ALA A 84 -3.22 4.48 7.00
N GLY A 85 -3.60 5.74 6.77
CA GLY A 85 -4.79 6.35 7.38
C GLY A 85 -6.08 5.65 6.98
N SER A 86 -6.18 5.21 5.72
CA SER A 86 -7.34 4.48 5.21
C SER A 86 -7.53 3.13 5.89
N LEU A 87 -6.43 2.38 6.10
CA LEU A 87 -6.45 1.10 6.80
C LEU A 87 -6.79 1.29 8.27
N ALA A 88 -6.14 2.25 8.94
CA ALA A 88 -6.38 2.54 10.34
C ALA A 88 -7.84 2.96 10.61
N ALA A 89 -8.40 3.82 9.77
CA ALA A 89 -9.79 4.23 9.87
C ALA A 89 -10.75 3.03 9.76
N PHE A 90 -10.52 2.14 8.78
CA PHE A 90 -11.32 0.92 8.62
C PHE A 90 -11.24 0.00 9.85
N LEU A 91 -10.04 -0.21 10.38
CA LEU A 91 -9.84 -1.05 11.57
C LEU A 91 -10.53 -0.46 12.79
N LEU A 92 -10.39 0.84 13.04
CA LEU A 92 -11.01 1.53 14.17
C LEU A 92 -12.54 1.49 14.10
N GLU A 93 -13.13 1.68 12.93
CA GLU A 93 -14.57 1.54 12.73
C GLU A 93 -15.05 0.12 13.03
N SER A 94 -14.23 -0.90 12.70
CA SER A 94 -14.59 -2.31 12.87
C SER A 94 -14.33 -2.84 14.29
N CYS A 95 -13.25 -2.38 14.94
CA CYS A 95 -12.87 -2.83 16.29
C CYS A 95 -13.63 -2.08 17.40
N GLY A 96 -14.20 -0.94 17.12
CA GLY A 96 -14.76 -0.06 18.17
C GLY A 96 -13.69 0.34 19.20
N ASN A 97 -14.01 0.18 20.48
CA ASN A 97 -13.11 0.57 21.57
C ASN A 97 -11.98 -0.42 21.89
N THR A 98 -11.82 -1.49 21.10
CA THR A 98 -10.79 -2.52 21.36
C THR A 98 -9.46 -2.20 20.69
N CYS A 99 -9.42 -1.27 19.73
CA CYS A 99 -8.21 -0.82 19.06
C CYS A 99 -7.80 0.56 19.60
N GLN A 100 -6.50 0.77 19.74
CA GLN A 100 -5.93 2.05 20.18
C GLN A 100 -4.86 2.53 19.22
N ILE A 101 -4.82 3.84 19.00
CA ILE A 101 -3.77 4.51 18.25
C ILE A 101 -2.61 4.78 19.18
N MET A 102 -1.39 4.41 18.79
CA MET A 102 -0.22 4.46 19.64
C MET A 102 0.74 5.60 19.34
N ASN A 103 0.52 6.37 18.25
CA ASN A 103 1.43 7.45 17.85
C ASN A 103 0.72 8.56 17.06
N ASP A 104 1.34 9.74 17.02
CA ASP A 104 0.80 10.95 16.39
C ASP A 104 0.77 10.82 14.86
N GLU A 105 1.71 10.09 14.27
CA GLU A 105 1.78 9.87 12.82
C GLU A 105 0.53 9.17 12.31
N LEU A 106 0.00 8.22 13.07
CA LEU A 106 -1.23 7.53 12.69
C LEU A 106 -2.46 8.44 12.84
N PHE A 107 -2.52 9.31 13.86
CA PHE A 107 -3.55 10.35 13.95
C PHE A 107 -3.51 11.27 12.73
N ALA A 108 -2.32 11.73 12.33
CA ALA A 108 -2.16 12.58 11.16
C ALA A 108 -2.58 11.87 9.87
N ALA A 109 -2.23 10.59 9.72
CA ALA A 109 -2.62 9.76 8.57
C ALA A 109 -4.15 9.58 8.47
N ILE A 110 -4.83 9.37 9.59
CA ILE A 110 -6.30 9.26 9.64
C ILE A 110 -6.96 10.60 9.29
N ALA A 111 -6.42 11.72 9.76
CA ALA A 111 -6.91 13.05 9.38
C ALA A 111 -6.72 13.31 7.88
N LEU A 112 -5.58 12.92 7.32
CA LEU A 112 -5.30 12.98 5.88
C LEU A 112 -6.35 12.16 5.11
N TRP A 113 -6.56 10.89 5.50
CA TRP A 113 -7.59 10.04 4.90
C TRP A 113 -8.98 10.67 4.96
N SER A 114 -9.37 11.19 6.12
CA SER A 114 -10.68 11.83 6.29
C SER A 114 -10.89 13.01 5.36
N SER A 115 -9.82 13.74 5.03
CA SER A 115 -9.86 14.89 4.13
C SER A 115 -9.92 14.50 2.66
N TRP A 116 -9.35 13.36 2.27
CA TRP A 116 -9.15 12.99 0.88
C TRP A 116 -9.88 11.73 0.42
N LYS A 117 -10.56 11.00 1.29
CA LYS A 117 -11.24 9.73 0.97
C LYS A 117 -12.28 9.83 -0.16
N ASN A 118 -12.80 11.00 -0.44
CA ASN A 118 -13.76 11.25 -1.51
C ASN A 118 -13.11 11.74 -2.82
N ASP A 119 -11.79 11.97 -2.80
CA ASP A 119 -11.05 12.48 -3.96
C ASP A 119 -9.59 11.95 -3.91
N ILE A 120 -9.49 10.61 -3.90
CA ILE A 120 -8.22 9.90 -3.72
C ILE A 120 -7.25 10.23 -4.86
N GLU A 121 -7.73 10.18 -6.12
CA GLU A 121 -6.92 10.45 -7.29
C GLU A 121 -6.24 11.81 -7.20
N GLN A 122 -6.99 12.84 -6.85
CA GLN A 122 -6.45 14.18 -6.69
C GLN A 122 -5.40 14.28 -5.57
N CYS A 123 -5.57 13.52 -4.48
CA CYS A 123 -4.56 13.42 -3.45
C CYS A 123 -3.26 12.80 -3.98
N LEU A 124 -3.36 11.70 -4.73
CA LEU A 124 -2.21 11.04 -5.36
C LEU A 124 -1.47 11.98 -6.33
N ARG A 125 -2.20 12.75 -7.14
CA ARG A 125 -1.62 13.74 -8.06
C ARG A 125 -0.91 14.87 -7.33
N LYS A 126 -1.40 15.29 -6.16
CA LYS A 126 -0.77 16.35 -5.32
C LYS A 126 0.47 15.88 -4.57
N ALA A 127 0.65 14.58 -4.37
CA ALA A 127 1.86 14.03 -3.77
C ALA A 127 3.10 14.43 -4.59
N THR A 128 4.24 14.61 -3.93
CA THR A 128 5.49 15.00 -4.61
C THR A 128 5.85 14.03 -5.73
N HIS A 129 5.66 12.73 -5.50
CA HIS A 129 5.87 11.72 -6.53
C HIS A 129 4.82 11.82 -7.64
N GLY A 130 3.56 12.05 -7.30
CA GLY A 130 2.48 12.26 -8.27
C GLY A 130 2.76 13.42 -9.21
N GLN A 131 3.17 14.58 -8.68
CA GLN A 131 3.56 15.75 -9.49
C GLN A 131 4.75 15.44 -10.41
N ARG A 132 5.66 14.57 -9.99
CA ARG A 132 6.76 14.11 -10.85
C ARG A 132 6.21 13.25 -12.00
N LEU A 133 5.29 12.32 -11.73
CA LEU A 133 4.66 11.48 -12.76
C LEU A 133 3.86 12.33 -13.76
N GLU A 134 3.11 13.32 -13.30
CA GLU A 134 2.40 14.25 -14.18
C GLU A 134 3.35 14.98 -15.15
N ARG A 135 4.51 15.42 -14.66
CA ARG A 135 5.52 16.07 -15.52
C ARG A 135 6.17 15.11 -16.52
N LEU A 136 6.27 13.83 -16.20
CA LEU A 136 6.76 12.81 -17.13
C LEU A 136 5.71 12.45 -18.19
N GLY A 137 4.43 12.60 -17.88
CA GLY A 137 3.30 12.28 -18.75
C GLY A 137 3.02 10.78 -18.86
N ASN A 138 1.86 10.44 -19.45
CA ASN A 138 1.42 9.07 -19.72
C ASN A 138 1.24 8.19 -18.46
N HIS A 139 0.86 8.78 -17.33
CA HIS A 139 0.60 8.08 -16.06
C HIS A 139 -0.85 8.25 -15.57
N ASP A 140 -1.78 8.77 -16.39
CA ASP A 140 -3.16 8.98 -15.97
C ASP A 140 -3.85 7.68 -15.59
N ASP A 141 -3.65 6.61 -16.35
CA ASP A 141 -4.20 5.29 -16.05
C ASP A 141 -3.60 4.70 -14.76
N ASP A 142 -2.36 5.02 -14.41
CA ASP A 142 -1.74 4.62 -13.13
C ASP A 142 -2.44 5.31 -11.96
N PHE A 143 -2.74 6.62 -12.05
CA PHE A 143 -3.48 7.34 -11.02
C PHE A 143 -4.89 6.77 -10.85
N LEU A 144 -5.60 6.51 -11.94
CA LEU A 144 -6.92 5.88 -11.90
C LEU A 144 -6.85 4.51 -11.21
N CYS A 145 -5.97 3.64 -11.67
CA CYS A 145 -5.79 2.30 -11.10
C CYS A 145 -5.41 2.34 -9.60
N CYS A 146 -4.46 3.19 -9.22
CA CYS A 146 -4.00 3.30 -7.84
C CYS A 146 -5.00 3.97 -6.90
N SER A 147 -5.98 4.73 -7.43
CA SER A 147 -7.05 5.38 -6.65
C SER A 147 -8.28 4.50 -6.45
N GLU A 148 -8.39 3.37 -7.15
CA GLU A 148 -9.46 2.40 -6.94
C GLU A 148 -9.40 1.83 -5.54
N LEU A 149 -10.46 2.01 -4.77
CA LEU A 149 -10.52 1.54 -3.40
C LEU A 149 -11.12 0.14 -3.34
N ASP A 150 -10.40 -0.80 -2.69
CA ASP A 150 -10.92 -2.15 -2.40
C ASP A 150 -11.29 -2.98 -3.65
N SER A 151 -10.66 -2.72 -4.78
CA SER A 151 -10.94 -3.37 -6.07
C SER A 151 -10.34 -4.78 -6.19
N ILE A 152 -9.39 -5.13 -5.31
CA ILE A 152 -8.68 -6.42 -5.33
C ILE A 152 -8.81 -7.10 -3.97
N SER A 153 -9.12 -8.41 -3.97
CA SER A 153 -9.21 -9.23 -2.76
C SER A 153 -7.92 -9.99 -2.41
N ILE A 154 -6.88 -9.88 -3.23
CA ILE A 154 -5.61 -10.58 -3.02
C ILE A 154 -4.79 -9.90 -1.94
N ILE A 155 -4.23 -10.69 -1.02
CA ILE A 155 -3.34 -10.23 0.04
C ILE A 155 -1.94 -10.82 -0.22
N PRO A 156 -0.99 -10.02 -0.75
CA PRO A 156 0.39 -10.46 -0.82
C PRO A 156 0.95 -10.63 0.59
N THR A 157 1.37 -11.84 0.94
CA THR A 157 1.87 -12.17 2.26
C THR A 157 3.24 -12.84 2.18
N GLN A 158 4.12 -12.52 3.11
CA GLN A 158 5.41 -13.20 3.22
C GLN A 158 5.23 -14.54 3.94
N ARG A 159 5.65 -15.63 3.29
CA ARG A 159 5.77 -16.98 3.89
C ARG A 159 7.21 -17.40 4.02
N GLU A 160 8.06 -16.92 3.16
CA GLU A 160 9.51 -17.10 3.16
C GLU A 160 10.14 -15.72 3.03
N GLN A 161 11.27 -15.49 3.66
CA GLN A 161 11.93 -14.18 3.65
C GLN A 161 12.18 -13.71 2.21
N GLY A 162 11.72 -12.51 1.90
CA GLY A 162 11.85 -11.90 0.58
C GLY A 162 10.92 -12.45 -0.51
N VAL A 163 9.98 -13.36 -0.17
CA VAL A 163 9.02 -13.94 -1.13
C VAL A 163 7.59 -13.64 -0.68
N LEU A 164 6.84 -12.95 -1.54
CA LEU A 164 5.41 -12.69 -1.33
C LEU A 164 4.59 -13.70 -2.13
N PHE A 165 3.59 -14.27 -1.48
CA PHE A 165 2.59 -15.15 -2.06
C PHE A 165 1.22 -14.47 -1.98
N SER A 166 0.33 -14.76 -2.91
CA SER A 166 -1.07 -14.38 -2.81
C SER A 166 -1.82 -15.27 -1.81
N LEU A 167 -2.62 -14.68 -0.93
CA LEU A 167 -3.66 -15.33 -0.16
C LEU A 167 -5.00 -15.10 -0.81
#